data_83b3031fc43246c5376d748ff1ca71ec
#
_entry.id   83b3031fc43246c5376d748ff1ca71ec
#
_cell.length_a   1.000
_cell.length_b   1.000
_cell.length_c   1.000
_cell.angle_alpha   90.00
_cell.angle_beta   90.00
_cell.angle_gamma   90.00
#
_symmetry.space_group_name_H-M   'P 1'
#
loop_
_entity.id
_entity.type
_entity.pdbx_description
1 polymer ?
#
loop_
_entity_poly.entity_id
_entity_poly.type
_entity_poly.pdbx_seq_one_letter_code
_entity_poly.pdbx_strand_id
1 'polypeptide(L)'
;MNPHSPSRMLAMATRKLNLAGCPAPVADARLMLCAVLDVSPQRLVLAGDATEEQAETFEQMIERRSCGEPVQYIVGHCWFRGRRLAVGPGVLIPRQETELVAGAVIDEARALAVQGQCPVVVDLCTGSGAIARAVAAEVPAALVHAVDNSPEALAWAHRNLVDSGVQLHEGDARCV
;
A
#
# COMPACT_ATOMS: atom_id res chain seq x y z
N MET A 1 -1.61 2.84 -35.66
CA MET A 1 -1.08 2.91 -34.27
C MET A 1 -1.82 1.86 -33.47
N ASN A 2 -1.12 0.92 -32.83
CA ASN A 2 -1.73 -0.21 -32.11
C ASN A 2 -2.64 0.31 -30.97
N PRO A 3 -3.90 -0.12 -30.85
CA PRO A 3 -4.78 0.26 -29.75
C PRO A 3 -4.23 -0.14 -28.37
N HIS A 4 -3.44 -1.20 -28.29
CA HIS A 4 -2.89 -1.75 -27.08
C HIS A 4 -1.48 -1.23 -26.71
N SER A 5 -1.00 -0.19 -27.40
CA SER A 5 0.25 0.44 -27.01
C SER A 5 0.09 1.18 -25.67
N PRO A 6 1.06 1.06 -24.73
CA PRO A 6 0.98 1.67 -23.41
C PRO A 6 0.69 3.17 -23.44
N SER A 7 1.30 3.90 -24.38
CA SER A 7 1.10 5.34 -24.54
C SER A 7 -0.35 5.70 -24.89
N ARG A 8 -0.98 4.94 -25.77
CA ARG A 8 -2.38 5.15 -26.17
C ARG A 8 -3.34 4.78 -25.05
N MET A 9 -3.11 3.63 -24.40
CA MET A 9 -3.90 3.18 -23.25
C MET A 9 -3.87 4.23 -22.15
N LEU A 10 -2.69 4.76 -21.80
CA LEU A 10 -2.55 5.84 -20.80
C LEU A 10 -3.30 7.11 -21.21
N ALA A 11 -3.19 7.54 -22.45
CA ALA A 11 -3.86 8.75 -22.91
C ALA A 11 -5.39 8.64 -22.81
N MET A 12 -5.95 7.50 -23.24
CA MET A 12 -7.38 7.22 -23.17
C MET A 12 -7.86 7.11 -21.71
N ALA A 13 -7.17 6.37 -20.88
CA ALA A 13 -7.47 6.20 -19.47
C ALA A 13 -7.41 7.52 -18.70
N THR A 14 -6.35 8.31 -18.90
CA THR A 14 -6.21 9.63 -18.30
C THR A 14 -7.38 10.54 -18.65
N ARG A 15 -7.81 10.56 -19.92
CA ARG A 15 -8.96 11.33 -20.35
C ARG A 15 -10.25 10.87 -19.65
N LYS A 16 -10.49 9.55 -19.58
CA LYS A 16 -11.69 8.98 -18.93
C LYS A 16 -11.72 9.33 -17.45
N LEU A 17 -10.62 9.15 -16.73
CA LEU A 17 -10.51 9.46 -15.30
C LEU A 17 -10.64 10.98 -15.03
N ASN A 18 -10.11 11.83 -15.93
CA ASN A 18 -10.27 13.27 -15.81
C ASN A 18 -11.74 13.70 -15.96
N LEU A 19 -12.46 13.13 -16.93
CA LEU A 19 -13.90 13.38 -17.11
C LEU A 19 -14.74 12.87 -15.93
N ALA A 20 -14.29 11.83 -15.24
CA ALA A 20 -14.90 11.31 -14.02
C ALA A 20 -14.55 12.13 -12.75
N GLY A 21 -13.74 13.19 -12.87
CA GLY A 21 -13.36 14.05 -11.75
C GLY A 21 -12.32 13.41 -10.80
N CYS A 22 -11.57 12.41 -11.24
CA CYS A 22 -10.51 11.82 -10.41
C CYS A 22 -9.41 12.87 -10.11
N PRO A 23 -8.94 13.00 -8.86
CA PRO A 23 -8.00 14.05 -8.47
C PRO A 23 -6.60 13.88 -9.08
N ALA A 24 -6.19 12.65 -9.42
CA ALA A 24 -4.87 12.34 -9.95
C ALA A 24 -4.91 11.40 -11.17
N PRO A 25 -5.61 11.77 -12.27
CA PRO A 25 -5.95 10.86 -13.36
C PRO A 25 -4.73 10.25 -14.06
N VAL A 26 -3.65 11.02 -14.23
CA VAL A 26 -2.41 10.55 -14.86
C VAL A 26 -1.67 9.54 -13.97
N ALA A 27 -1.56 9.84 -12.67
CA ALA A 27 -0.88 8.97 -11.72
C ALA A 27 -1.65 7.66 -11.53
N ASP A 28 -2.96 7.74 -11.39
CA ASP A 28 -3.83 6.58 -11.21
C ASP A 28 -3.80 5.66 -12.45
N ALA A 29 -3.96 6.22 -13.65
CA ALA A 29 -3.86 5.45 -14.89
C ALA A 29 -2.50 4.76 -15.04
N ARG A 30 -1.41 5.48 -14.72
CA ARG A 30 -0.06 4.93 -14.79
C ARG A 30 0.16 3.80 -13.80
N LEU A 31 -0.31 3.96 -12.55
CA LEU A 31 -0.19 2.93 -11.51
C LEU A 31 -0.92 1.65 -11.92
N MET A 32 -2.15 1.77 -12.40
CA MET A 32 -2.94 0.62 -12.86
C MET A 32 -2.33 -0.06 -14.08
N LEU A 33 -1.83 0.70 -15.07
CA LEU A 33 -1.18 0.10 -16.23
C LEU A 33 0.13 -0.62 -15.86
N CYS A 34 0.91 -0.05 -14.95
CA CYS A 34 2.11 -0.73 -14.41
C CYS A 34 1.75 -2.05 -13.72
N ALA A 35 0.65 -2.08 -12.97
CA ALA A 35 0.19 -3.30 -12.30
C ALA A 35 -0.24 -4.38 -13.30
N VAL A 36 -0.96 -3.99 -14.36
CA VAL A 36 -1.41 -4.92 -15.40
C VAL A 36 -0.27 -5.49 -16.24
N LEU A 37 0.71 -4.66 -16.59
CA LEU A 37 1.88 -5.07 -17.38
C LEU A 37 3.00 -5.71 -16.54
N ASP A 38 2.84 -5.74 -15.22
CA ASP A 38 3.86 -6.19 -14.26
C ASP A 38 5.22 -5.50 -14.49
N VAL A 39 5.20 -4.18 -14.62
CA VAL A 39 6.41 -3.38 -14.84
C VAL A 39 6.52 -2.25 -13.80
N SER A 40 7.75 -1.87 -13.48
CA SER A 40 7.97 -0.67 -12.67
C SER A 40 7.65 0.61 -13.48
N PRO A 41 7.27 1.72 -12.80
CA PRO A 41 6.99 2.99 -13.48
C PRO A 41 8.12 3.50 -14.39
N GLN A 42 9.38 3.20 -14.05
CA GLN A 42 10.55 3.57 -14.84
C GLN A 42 10.66 2.75 -16.12
N ARG A 43 10.16 1.52 -16.12
CA ARG A 43 10.22 0.58 -17.25
C ARG A 43 9.00 0.67 -18.16
N LEU A 44 7.95 1.39 -17.78
CA LEU A 44 6.72 1.49 -18.55
C LEU A 44 6.95 2.04 -19.98
N VAL A 45 7.89 2.95 -20.15
CA VAL A 45 8.27 3.53 -21.45
C VAL A 45 8.86 2.47 -22.40
N LEU A 46 9.46 1.42 -21.84
CA LEU A 46 10.09 0.33 -22.58
C LEU A 46 9.17 -0.90 -22.71
N ALA A 47 7.96 -0.84 -22.14
CA ALA A 47 7.03 -1.95 -22.19
C ALA A 47 6.53 -2.15 -23.64
N GLY A 48 6.40 -3.41 -24.02
CA GLY A 48 5.74 -3.80 -25.27
C GLY A 48 4.24 -3.51 -25.25
N ASP A 49 3.58 -3.79 -26.36
CA ASP A 49 2.13 -3.69 -26.44
C ASP A 49 1.46 -4.70 -25.48
N ALA A 50 0.35 -4.28 -24.87
CA ALA A 50 -0.44 -5.15 -24.01
C ALA A 50 -1.12 -6.26 -24.82
N THR A 51 -1.32 -7.41 -24.18
CA THR A 51 -2.23 -8.44 -24.72
C THR A 51 -3.68 -7.96 -24.65
N GLU A 52 -4.59 -8.64 -25.35
CA GLU A 52 -6.03 -8.36 -25.26
C GLU A 52 -6.53 -8.51 -23.82
N GLU A 53 -6.17 -9.59 -23.12
CA GLU A 53 -6.55 -9.84 -21.74
C GLU A 53 -6.04 -8.73 -20.79
N GLN A 54 -4.81 -8.25 -20.99
CA GLN A 54 -4.25 -7.14 -20.24
C GLN A 54 -5.00 -5.83 -20.52
N ALA A 55 -5.38 -5.59 -21.76
CA ALA A 55 -6.14 -4.40 -22.13
C ALA A 55 -7.54 -4.41 -21.50
N GLU A 56 -8.23 -5.55 -21.54
CA GLU A 56 -9.53 -5.73 -20.88
C GLU A 56 -9.44 -5.54 -19.37
N THR A 57 -8.42 -6.14 -18.72
CA THR A 57 -8.17 -5.99 -17.29
C THR A 57 -7.94 -4.52 -16.92
N PHE A 58 -7.12 -3.83 -17.71
CA PHE A 58 -6.87 -2.41 -17.51
C PHE A 58 -8.14 -1.57 -17.65
N GLU A 59 -8.98 -1.85 -18.64
CA GLU A 59 -10.24 -1.12 -18.84
C GLU A 59 -11.20 -1.31 -17.66
N GLN A 60 -11.30 -2.53 -17.12
CA GLN A 60 -12.08 -2.82 -15.90
C GLN A 60 -11.57 -2.04 -14.70
N MET A 61 -10.24 -1.94 -14.52
CA MET A 61 -9.64 -1.14 -13.46
C MET A 61 -9.98 0.35 -13.60
N ILE A 62 -9.92 0.89 -14.82
CA ILE A 62 -10.28 2.28 -15.11
C ILE A 62 -11.77 2.53 -14.83
N GLU A 63 -12.65 1.59 -15.15
CA GLU A 63 -14.08 1.69 -14.82
C GLU A 63 -14.30 1.78 -13.31
N ARG A 64 -13.74 0.86 -12.53
CA ARG A 64 -13.79 0.87 -11.07
C ARG A 64 -13.30 2.20 -10.50
N ARG A 65 -12.17 2.70 -11.01
CA ARG A 65 -11.59 3.99 -10.58
C ARG A 65 -12.49 5.17 -10.93
N SER A 66 -13.12 5.14 -12.11
CA SER A 66 -14.09 6.16 -12.56
C SER A 66 -15.33 6.22 -11.66
N CYS A 67 -15.72 5.09 -11.06
CA CYS A 67 -16.78 5.00 -10.06
C CYS A 67 -16.36 5.41 -8.65
N GLY A 68 -15.14 5.92 -8.45
CA GLY A 68 -14.66 6.47 -7.17
C GLY A 68 -13.89 5.47 -6.29
N GLU A 69 -13.69 4.23 -6.73
CA GLU A 69 -12.92 3.25 -5.95
C GLU A 69 -11.45 3.70 -5.81
N PRO A 70 -10.83 3.65 -4.60
CA PRO A 70 -9.44 4.00 -4.41
C PRO A 70 -8.50 3.18 -5.30
N VAL A 71 -7.56 3.84 -5.98
CA VAL A 71 -6.63 3.15 -6.88
C VAL A 71 -5.83 2.06 -6.16
N GLN A 72 -5.46 2.27 -4.90
CA GLN A 72 -4.74 1.28 -4.08
C GLN A 72 -5.56 0.01 -3.82
N TYR A 73 -6.87 0.12 -3.69
CA TYR A 73 -7.75 -1.05 -3.58
C TYR A 73 -7.87 -1.80 -4.91
N ILE A 74 -7.89 -1.06 -6.02
CA ILE A 74 -7.95 -1.64 -7.36
C ILE A 74 -6.69 -2.44 -7.67
N VAL A 75 -5.50 -1.89 -7.37
CA VAL A 75 -4.21 -2.56 -7.59
C VAL A 75 -3.84 -3.52 -6.45
N GLY A 76 -4.60 -3.50 -5.32
CA GLY A 76 -4.42 -4.40 -4.18
C GLY A 76 -3.22 -4.06 -3.28
N HIS A 77 -2.57 -2.92 -3.46
CA HIS A 77 -1.44 -2.54 -2.63
C HIS A 77 -1.19 -1.03 -2.57
N CYS A 78 -0.44 -0.63 -1.53
CA CYS A 78 0.16 0.70 -1.43
C CYS A 78 1.63 0.59 -1.02
N TRP A 79 2.33 1.71 -1.01
CA TRP A 79 3.70 1.82 -0.51
C TRP A 79 3.70 2.63 0.77
N PHE A 80 4.47 2.18 1.76
CA PHE A 80 4.68 2.88 3.02
C PHE A 80 6.14 2.68 3.45
N ARG A 81 6.88 3.76 3.61
CA ARG A 81 8.33 3.76 3.93
C ARG A 81 9.12 2.78 3.06
N GLY A 82 8.89 2.83 1.74
CA GLY A 82 9.57 1.98 0.76
C GLY A 82 9.17 0.50 0.79
N ARG A 83 8.12 0.13 1.53
CA ARG A 83 7.61 -1.26 1.64
C ARG A 83 6.26 -1.37 0.98
N ARG A 84 6.07 -2.44 0.23
CA ARG A 84 4.77 -2.76 -0.37
C ARG A 84 3.89 -3.41 0.69
N LEU A 85 2.69 -2.87 0.87
CA LEU A 85 1.66 -3.38 1.76
C LEU A 85 0.42 -3.76 0.96
N ALA A 86 -0.14 -4.93 1.22
CA ALA A 86 -1.43 -5.32 0.68
C ALA A 86 -2.54 -4.49 1.36
N VAL A 87 -3.46 -3.97 0.57
CA VAL A 87 -4.63 -3.22 1.04
C VAL A 87 -5.84 -3.50 0.18
N GLY A 88 -7.02 -3.36 0.75
CA GLY A 88 -8.29 -3.52 0.07
C GLY A 88 -9.44 -3.08 0.97
N PRO A 89 -10.71 -3.33 0.58
CA PRO A 89 -11.86 -3.00 1.41
C PRO A 89 -11.71 -3.55 2.84
N GLY A 90 -12.17 -2.78 3.82
CA GLY A 90 -12.10 -3.14 5.24
C GLY A 90 -10.86 -2.66 5.98
N VAL A 91 -9.89 -2.01 5.33
CA VAL A 91 -8.73 -1.43 6.00
C VAL A 91 -8.43 -0.01 5.48
N LEU A 92 -8.01 0.88 6.37
CA LEU A 92 -7.57 2.22 5.95
C LEU A 92 -6.27 2.12 5.13
N ILE A 93 -6.25 2.78 3.97
CA ILE A 93 -5.02 2.96 3.19
C ILE A 93 -4.07 3.86 3.97
N PRO A 94 -2.85 3.40 4.30
CA PRO A 94 -1.86 4.21 4.99
C PRO A 94 -1.64 5.57 4.32
N ARG A 95 -1.66 6.64 5.11
CA ARG A 95 -1.42 8.00 4.64
C ARG A 95 0.05 8.34 4.70
N GLN A 96 0.52 9.22 3.80
CA GLN A 96 1.91 9.66 3.78
C GLN A 96 2.34 10.36 5.08
N GLU A 97 1.46 11.14 5.69
CA GLU A 97 1.70 11.82 6.96
C GLU A 97 1.99 10.83 8.10
N THR A 98 1.44 9.63 8.01
CA THR A 98 1.69 8.55 8.99
C THR A 98 3.14 8.06 8.95
N GLU A 99 3.87 8.26 7.84
CA GLU A 99 5.30 7.95 7.77
C GLU A 99 6.14 8.82 8.72
N LEU A 100 5.69 10.03 9.03
CA LEU A 100 6.35 10.90 10.02
C LEU A 100 6.21 10.32 11.44
N VAL A 101 5.01 9.84 11.78
CA VAL A 101 4.76 9.17 13.06
C VAL A 101 5.62 7.91 13.19
N ALA A 102 5.62 7.07 12.15
CA ALA A 102 6.48 5.88 12.13
C ALA A 102 7.96 6.25 12.26
N GLY A 103 8.41 7.34 11.61
CA GLY A 103 9.78 7.85 11.73
C GLY A 103 10.15 8.19 13.17
N ALA A 104 9.29 8.95 13.86
CA ALA A 104 9.54 9.33 15.25
C ALA A 104 9.66 8.12 16.19
N VAL A 105 8.77 7.13 16.04
CA VAL A 105 8.83 5.87 16.81
C VAL A 105 10.13 5.09 16.52
N ILE A 106 10.52 5.02 15.25
CA ILE A 106 11.74 4.33 14.82
C ILE A 106 12.98 5.00 15.42
N ASP A 107 13.04 6.33 15.41
CA ASP A 107 14.17 7.08 15.93
C ASP A 107 14.31 6.87 17.44
N GLU A 108 13.22 6.90 18.21
CA GLU A 108 13.22 6.62 19.64
C GLU A 108 13.64 5.17 19.93
N ALA A 109 13.05 4.21 19.21
CA ALA A 109 13.40 2.81 19.38
C ALA A 109 14.88 2.52 19.06
N ARG A 110 15.45 3.18 18.04
CA ARG A 110 16.88 3.10 17.72
C ARG A 110 17.75 3.67 18.85
N ALA A 111 17.35 4.81 19.42
CA ALA A 111 18.09 5.43 20.53
C ALA A 111 18.16 4.49 21.75
N LEU A 112 17.06 3.81 22.08
CA LEU A 112 17.03 2.80 23.15
C LEU A 112 17.91 1.58 22.81
N ALA A 113 17.83 1.09 21.58
CA ALA A 113 18.62 -0.06 21.13
C ALA A 113 20.14 0.22 21.19
N VAL A 114 20.57 1.42 20.81
CA VAL A 114 21.99 1.84 20.92
C VAL A 114 22.48 1.84 22.38
N GLN A 115 21.58 2.07 23.33
CA GLN A 115 21.89 1.98 24.79
C GLN A 115 21.91 0.54 25.33
N GLY A 116 21.77 -0.46 24.43
CA GLY A 116 21.76 -1.88 24.81
C GLY A 116 20.41 -2.35 25.35
N GLN A 117 19.37 -1.56 25.22
CA GLN A 117 18.00 -1.93 25.61
C GLN A 117 17.30 -2.70 24.50
N CYS A 118 16.30 -3.52 24.84
CA CYS A 118 15.39 -4.14 23.90
C CYS A 118 14.09 -3.31 23.90
N PRO A 119 13.88 -2.38 22.93
CA PRO A 119 12.70 -1.55 22.94
C PRO A 119 11.46 -2.39 22.64
N VAL A 120 10.39 -2.16 23.40
CA VAL A 120 9.07 -2.73 23.17
C VAL A 120 8.19 -1.65 22.52
N VAL A 121 7.63 -1.95 21.36
CA VAL A 121 6.75 -1.05 20.62
C VAL A 121 5.38 -1.69 20.46
N VAL A 122 4.33 -0.94 20.80
CA VAL A 122 2.94 -1.36 20.64
C VAL A 122 2.23 -0.42 19.66
N ASP A 123 1.82 -0.95 18.53
CA ASP A 123 1.05 -0.24 17.49
C ASP A 123 -0.45 -0.51 17.71
N LEU A 124 -1.14 0.45 18.32
CA LEU A 124 -2.56 0.37 18.63
C LEU A 124 -3.40 0.86 17.45
N CYS A 125 -4.47 0.13 17.12
CA CYS A 125 -5.29 0.36 15.93
C CYS A 125 -4.44 0.23 14.66
N THR A 126 -3.70 -0.86 14.57
CA THR A 126 -2.65 -1.07 13.57
C THR A 126 -3.15 -1.06 12.13
N GLY A 127 -4.45 -1.31 11.90
CA GLY A 127 -5.05 -1.32 10.56
C GLY A 127 -4.37 -2.33 9.64
N SER A 128 -3.69 -1.84 8.62
CA SER A 128 -2.92 -2.69 7.69
C SER A 128 -1.58 -3.20 8.24
N GLY A 129 -1.20 -2.83 9.46
CA GLY A 129 0.11 -3.15 10.03
C GLY A 129 1.26 -2.26 9.54
N ALA A 130 0.97 -1.11 8.98
CA ALA A 130 1.96 -0.25 8.30
C ALA A 130 3.08 0.23 9.22
N ILE A 131 2.73 0.78 10.40
CA ILE A 131 3.70 1.28 11.38
C ILE A 131 4.47 0.10 11.98
N ALA A 132 3.77 -0.92 12.47
CA ALA A 132 4.39 -2.10 13.07
C ALA A 132 5.41 -2.75 12.13
N ARG A 133 5.06 -2.95 10.85
CA ARG A 133 5.97 -3.49 9.84
C ARG A 133 7.19 -2.60 9.60
N ALA A 134 7.00 -1.28 9.55
CA ALA A 134 8.10 -0.34 9.37
C ALA A 134 9.08 -0.39 10.55
N VAL A 135 8.56 -0.36 11.78
CA VAL A 135 9.38 -0.45 13.00
C VAL A 135 10.16 -1.77 13.04
N ALA A 136 9.50 -2.91 12.87
CA ALA A 136 10.15 -4.22 12.90
C ALA A 136 11.27 -4.34 11.87
N ALA A 137 11.08 -3.77 10.70
CA ALA A 137 12.07 -3.84 9.64
C ALA A 137 13.23 -2.84 9.80
N GLU A 138 13.00 -1.69 10.43
CA GLU A 138 14.03 -0.66 10.60
C GLU A 138 14.74 -0.71 11.95
N VAL A 139 14.16 -1.42 12.93
CA VAL A 139 14.73 -1.64 14.27
C VAL A 139 14.63 -3.12 14.64
N PRO A 140 15.49 -3.99 14.08
CA PRO A 140 15.43 -5.44 14.33
C PRO A 140 15.57 -5.86 15.80
N ALA A 141 16.11 -4.98 16.64
CA ALA A 141 16.23 -5.21 18.09
C ALA A 141 14.92 -4.94 18.86
N ALA A 142 13.90 -4.35 18.19
CA ALA A 142 12.62 -4.04 18.83
C ALA A 142 11.72 -5.28 18.89
N LEU A 143 11.05 -5.46 20.03
CA LEU A 143 9.90 -6.35 20.14
C LEU A 143 8.66 -5.54 19.77
N VAL A 144 8.00 -5.92 18.67
CA VAL A 144 6.88 -5.16 18.13
C VAL A 144 5.58 -5.94 18.29
N HIS A 145 4.60 -5.30 18.90
CA HIS A 145 3.22 -5.79 18.99
C HIS A 145 2.31 -4.89 18.15
N ALA A 146 1.37 -5.49 17.43
CA ALA A 146 0.34 -4.81 16.65
C ALA A 146 -1.04 -5.24 17.15
N VAL A 147 -1.93 -4.29 17.42
CA VAL A 147 -3.25 -4.55 18.01
C VAL A 147 -4.33 -3.89 17.16
N ASP A 148 -5.39 -4.61 16.86
CA ASP A 148 -6.61 -4.06 16.25
C ASP A 148 -7.83 -4.82 16.75
N ASN A 149 -9.01 -4.20 16.71
CA ASN A 149 -10.28 -4.83 17.08
C ASN A 149 -11.17 -5.17 15.88
N SER A 150 -10.78 -4.78 14.66
CA SER A 150 -11.49 -5.10 13.43
C SER A 150 -10.96 -6.39 12.83
N PRO A 151 -11.81 -7.45 12.70
CA PRO A 151 -11.40 -8.69 12.02
C PRO A 151 -10.90 -8.47 10.57
N GLU A 152 -11.50 -7.51 9.86
CA GLU A 152 -11.11 -7.16 8.49
C GLU A 152 -9.71 -6.54 8.47
N ALA A 153 -9.43 -5.60 9.38
CA ALA A 153 -8.11 -4.98 9.50
C ALA A 153 -7.06 -6.01 9.90
N LEU A 154 -7.36 -6.89 10.87
CA LEU A 154 -6.48 -7.98 11.29
C LEU A 154 -6.14 -8.94 10.13
N ALA A 155 -7.09 -9.23 9.25
CA ALA A 155 -6.82 -10.05 8.07
C ALA A 155 -5.80 -9.41 7.13
N TRP A 156 -5.84 -8.08 6.96
CA TRP A 156 -4.85 -7.33 6.18
C TRP A 156 -3.51 -7.22 6.91
N ALA A 157 -3.54 -6.92 8.22
CA ALA A 157 -2.34 -6.88 9.05
C ALA A 157 -1.60 -8.23 9.02
N HIS A 158 -2.31 -9.34 9.16
CA HIS A 158 -1.73 -10.68 9.09
C HIS A 158 -0.97 -10.91 7.77
N ARG A 159 -1.57 -10.54 6.63
CA ARG A 159 -0.91 -10.65 5.31
C ARG A 159 0.36 -9.82 5.22
N ASN A 160 0.35 -8.62 5.82
CA ASN A 160 1.46 -7.68 5.75
C ASN A 160 2.55 -7.96 6.77
N LEU A 161 2.23 -8.62 7.88
CA LEU A 161 3.15 -8.85 9.00
C LEU A 161 3.73 -10.27 9.03
N VAL A 162 3.27 -11.15 8.14
CA VAL A 162 3.88 -12.46 7.97
C VAL A 162 5.39 -12.30 7.71
N ASP A 163 6.21 -13.12 8.34
CA ASP A 163 7.69 -13.08 8.27
C ASP A 163 8.36 -11.79 8.81
N SER A 164 7.62 -10.92 9.51
CA SER A 164 8.17 -9.67 10.07
C SER A 164 8.65 -9.79 11.53
N GLY A 165 8.27 -10.86 12.23
CA GLY A 165 8.50 -11.01 13.66
C GLY A 165 7.55 -10.20 14.56
N VAL A 166 6.62 -9.46 13.99
CA VAL A 166 5.59 -8.70 14.73
C VAL A 166 4.58 -9.65 15.34
N GLN A 167 4.24 -9.43 16.61
CA GLN A 167 3.18 -10.16 17.29
C GLN A 167 1.84 -9.44 17.07
N LEU A 168 0.93 -10.07 16.34
CA LEU A 168 -0.39 -9.50 16.02
C LEU A 168 -1.42 -10.00 17.05
N HIS A 169 -2.21 -9.09 17.59
CA HIS A 169 -3.21 -9.36 18.62
C HIS A 169 -4.57 -8.77 18.21
N GLU A 170 -5.63 -9.51 18.47
CA GLU A 170 -6.99 -8.97 18.49
C GLU A 170 -7.26 -8.37 19.87
N GLY A 171 -7.66 -7.12 19.92
CA GLY A 171 -7.92 -6.43 21.19
C GLY A 171 -8.46 -5.01 21.02
N ASP A 172 -9.14 -4.55 22.06
CA ASP A 172 -9.61 -3.17 22.16
C ASP A 172 -8.51 -2.32 22.83
N ALA A 173 -8.04 -1.28 22.14
CA ALA A 173 -7.00 -0.37 22.65
C ALA A 173 -7.35 0.31 23.99
N ARG A 174 -8.63 0.27 24.41
CA ARG A 174 -9.07 0.75 25.73
C ARG A 174 -8.86 -0.27 26.84
N CYS A 175 -8.49 -1.50 26.51
CA CYS A 175 -8.37 -2.63 27.43
C CYS A 175 -6.99 -3.29 27.36
N VAL A 176 -6.00 -2.62 26.78
CA VAL A 176 -4.62 -3.11 26.63
C VAL A 176 -3.76 -2.69 27.82
#